data_fec4a766a14616fb41a20a511a680a2e
#
_entry.id   fec4a766a14616fb41a20a511a680a2e
#
_cell.length_a   1.000
_cell.length_b   1.000
_cell.length_c   1.000
_cell.angle_alpha   90.00
_cell.angle_beta   90.00
_cell.angle_gamma   90.00
#
_symmetry.space_group_name_H-M   'P 1'
#
loop_
_entity.id
_entity.type
_entity.pdbx_description
1 polymer ?
#
loop_
_entity_poly.entity_id
_entity_poly.type
_entity_poly.pdbx_seq_one_letter_code
_entity_poly.pdbx_strand_id
1 'polypeptide(L)'
;MTVREELEWQEHKRLNPLAAFADQSRGRLRFEEPRAEDVRTCYQRDIDRIVHSKSFRRLMHKTQVFLCPEGDHYRTRLTHTLEVSRIAGTITRALGLNEDLAEAIAMGHDLGHTPFGHAGEDVLSQCLGKPFRHNEQSLRVVDILEKDGQGLNLTYEVRMGILGHTGDYWPETLEGQAVRRSDQIAYVNHDIDDAIRAGILTDDDIPIDITDVLGHSHRDRINTLVCDAIRTSREFGKVCLSPDVDRALKELRSFMFTNVYRNPVAKGEESKAKDMLKRLFEYYIAHPEALPEDFQPQLSFDGMERTVCDYIAGMTDNYAVEKFREIFIPMGWQVHG
;
A
#
# COMPACT_ATOMS: atom_id res chain seq x y z
N MET A 1 23.13 -7.30 29.08
CA MET A 1 22.63 -6.90 27.76
C MET A 1 21.60 -7.94 27.35
N THR A 2 20.38 -7.52 27.07
CA THR A 2 19.33 -8.38 26.53
C THR A 2 19.60 -8.67 25.05
N VAL A 3 18.92 -9.68 24.47
CA VAL A 3 19.05 -9.97 23.02
C VAL A 3 18.66 -8.76 22.17
N ARG A 4 17.62 -8.02 22.58
CA ARG A 4 17.23 -6.79 21.90
C ARG A 4 18.33 -5.73 21.93
N GLU A 5 18.93 -5.46 23.10
CA GLU A 5 20.01 -4.50 23.25
C GLU A 5 21.25 -4.90 22.43
N GLU A 6 21.48 -6.19 22.27
CA GLU A 6 22.56 -6.70 21.41
C GLU A 6 22.26 -6.42 19.94
N LEU A 7 21.03 -6.64 19.46
CA LEU A 7 20.63 -6.31 18.09
C LEU A 7 20.73 -4.79 17.82
N GLU A 8 20.24 -3.96 18.72
CA GLU A 8 20.34 -2.51 18.65
C GLU A 8 21.82 -2.04 18.61
N TRP A 9 22.68 -2.66 19.42
CA TRP A 9 24.13 -2.39 19.37
C TRP A 9 24.77 -2.82 18.04
N GLN A 10 24.34 -3.96 17.46
CA GLN A 10 24.80 -4.42 16.15
C GLN A 10 24.37 -3.47 15.02
N GLU A 11 23.19 -2.83 15.12
CA GLU A 11 22.78 -1.79 14.18
C GLU A 11 23.82 -0.67 14.13
N HIS A 12 24.27 -0.14 15.26
CA HIS A 12 25.30 0.92 15.32
C HIS A 12 26.67 0.51 14.76
N LYS A 13 26.94 -0.79 14.64
CA LYS A 13 28.19 -1.29 14.03
C LYS A 13 28.07 -1.44 12.52
N ARG A 14 26.88 -1.77 12.03
CA ARG A 14 26.66 -2.20 10.66
C ARG A 14 26.03 -1.10 9.78
N LEU A 15 25.13 -0.31 10.34
CA LEU A 15 24.36 0.63 9.57
C LEU A 15 25.10 1.92 9.29
N ASN A 16 24.69 2.59 8.21
CA ASN A 16 25.10 3.93 7.86
C ASN A 16 24.68 4.91 8.97
N PRO A 17 25.50 5.90 9.34
CA PRO A 17 25.13 6.92 10.31
C PRO A 17 23.85 7.71 10.01
N LEU A 18 23.39 7.71 8.76
CA LEU A 18 22.13 8.32 8.32
C LEU A 18 20.91 7.38 8.42
N ALA A 19 21.10 6.13 8.81
CA ALA A 19 20.01 5.17 9.00
C ALA A 19 19.17 5.53 10.24
N ALA A 20 17.93 5.10 10.24
CA ALA A 20 17.07 5.19 11.42
C ALA A 20 17.36 4.01 12.36
N PHE A 21 18.03 4.26 13.49
CA PHE A 21 18.37 3.25 14.49
C PHE A 21 17.16 2.92 15.37
N ALA A 22 16.95 1.66 15.68
CA ALA A 22 15.79 1.20 16.45
C ALA A 22 15.76 1.76 17.88
N ASP A 23 16.90 1.88 18.53
CA ASP A 23 17.04 2.46 19.87
C ASP A 23 16.87 3.99 19.90
N GLN A 24 16.91 4.65 18.74
CA GLN A 24 16.72 6.10 18.57
C GLN A 24 15.33 6.43 18.00
N SER A 25 14.42 5.47 17.94
CA SER A 25 13.05 5.71 17.49
C SER A 25 12.37 6.77 18.37
N ARG A 26 11.58 7.64 17.71
CA ARG A 26 10.75 8.66 18.39
C ARG A 26 9.59 8.04 19.16
N GLY A 27 9.48 6.72 19.14
CA GLY A 27 8.54 5.95 19.94
C GLY A 27 7.16 5.80 19.30
N ARG A 28 6.21 5.40 20.13
CA ARG A 28 4.85 5.03 19.76
C ARG A 28 3.85 6.09 20.20
N LEU A 29 2.63 6.08 19.62
CA LEU A 29 1.54 7.00 20.04
C LEU A 29 1.17 6.81 21.52
N ARG A 30 1.08 5.56 21.94
CA ARG A 30 0.81 5.20 23.34
C ARG A 30 2.07 4.53 23.90
N PHE A 31 2.47 4.99 25.07
CA PHE A 31 3.59 4.40 25.79
C PHE A 31 3.34 2.89 26.03
N GLU A 32 4.34 2.09 25.76
CA GLU A 32 4.39 0.68 26.09
C GLU A 32 5.72 0.40 26.80
N GLU A 33 5.62 -0.18 28.00
CA GLU A 33 6.80 -0.58 28.74
C GLU A 33 7.50 -1.72 28.00
N PRO A 34 8.83 -1.59 27.71
CA PRO A 34 9.57 -2.65 27.08
C PRO A 34 9.60 -3.90 27.97
N ARG A 35 9.20 -5.04 27.43
CA ARG A 35 9.29 -6.32 28.16
C ARG A 35 10.72 -6.80 28.14
N ALA A 36 11.21 -7.25 29.30
CA ALA A 36 12.60 -7.74 29.45
C ALA A 36 12.90 -8.96 28.56
N GLU A 37 11.89 -9.79 28.32
CA GLU A 37 11.95 -11.00 27.48
C GLU A 37 11.77 -10.73 25.98
N ASP A 38 11.49 -9.49 25.56
CA ASP A 38 11.33 -9.18 24.14
C ASP A 38 12.68 -9.16 23.45
N VAL A 39 12.86 -10.05 22.48
CA VAL A 39 14.10 -10.24 21.73
C VAL A 39 14.16 -9.39 20.45
N ARG A 40 13.05 -8.71 20.10
CA ARG A 40 12.91 -7.95 18.85
C ARG A 40 13.15 -6.47 19.06
N THR A 41 13.74 -5.81 18.05
CA THR A 41 13.78 -4.35 17.98
C THR A 41 12.36 -3.76 17.83
N CYS A 42 12.23 -2.44 17.98
CA CYS A 42 10.92 -1.79 17.84
C CYS A 42 10.34 -1.95 16.43
N TYR A 43 11.16 -1.93 15.37
CA TYR A 43 10.74 -2.09 13.98
C TYR A 43 10.34 -3.53 13.65
N GLN A 44 11.05 -4.52 14.15
CA GLN A 44 10.67 -5.93 14.03
C GLN A 44 9.31 -6.21 14.68
N ARG A 45 9.05 -5.60 15.83
CA ARG A 45 7.73 -5.68 16.46
C ARG A 45 6.63 -5.04 15.61
N ASP A 46 6.96 -3.98 14.89
CA ASP A 46 6.00 -3.31 14.01
C ASP A 46 5.66 -4.17 12.78
N ILE A 47 6.64 -4.86 12.20
CA ILE A 47 6.39 -5.86 11.14
C ILE A 47 5.37 -6.90 11.63
N ASP A 48 5.61 -7.50 12.80
CA ASP A 48 4.69 -8.51 13.36
C ASP A 48 3.28 -7.95 13.57
N ARG A 49 3.15 -6.73 14.09
CA ARG A 49 1.85 -6.08 14.32
C ARG A 49 1.07 -5.88 13.02
N ILE A 50 1.76 -5.51 11.95
CA ILE A 50 1.18 -5.30 10.63
C ILE A 50 0.76 -6.64 10.02
N VAL A 51 1.66 -7.60 9.94
CA VAL A 51 1.43 -8.91 9.30
C VAL A 51 0.30 -9.68 9.99
N HIS A 52 0.15 -9.56 11.31
CA HIS A 52 -0.93 -10.19 12.06
C HIS A 52 -2.26 -9.40 12.06
N SER A 53 -2.34 -8.23 11.41
CA SER A 53 -3.57 -7.42 11.33
C SER A 53 -4.63 -8.02 10.40
N LYS A 54 -5.89 -7.64 10.60
CA LYS A 54 -7.00 -8.02 9.72
C LYS A 54 -6.82 -7.38 8.33
N SER A 55 -6.38 -6.12 8.29
CA SER A 55 -6.19 -5.36 7.05
C SER A 55 -5.09 -5.94 6.16
N PHE A 56 -3.99 -6.42 6.73
CA PHE A 56 -2.94 -7.06 5.97
C PHE A 56 -3.43 -8.34 5.26
N ARG A 57 -4.20 -9.20 5.96
CA ARG A 57 -4.80 -10.39 5.34
C ARG A 57 -5.76 -10.06 4.19
N ARG A 58 -6.47 -8.92 4.29
CA ARG A 58 -7.41 -8.47 3.23
C ARG A 58 -6.71 -8.08 1.93
N LEU A 59 -5.42 -7.72 1.95
CA LEU A 59 -4.64 -7.40 0.75
C LEU A 59 -4.60 -8.57 -0.24
N MET A 60 -4.73 -9.81 0.22
CA MET A 60 -4.80 -11.00 -0.63
C MET A 60 -6.02 -11.00 -1.56
N HIS A 61 -7.09 -10.29 -1.19
CA HIS A 61 -8.37 -10.26 -1.90
C HIS A 61 -8.73 -8.86 -2.42
N LYS A 62 -7.73 -8.00 -2.60
CA LYS A 62 -7.84 -6.70 -3.26
C LYS A 62 -7.02 -6.72 -4.54
N THR A 63 -7.64 -6.35 -5.66
CA THR A 63 -6.96 -6.31 -6.97
C THR A 63 -5.99 -5.13 -7.05
N GLN A 64 -4.96 -5.27 -7.89
CA GLN A 64 -3.95 -4.22 -8.12
C GLN A 64 -4.39 -3.29 -9.24
N VAL A 65 -4.49 -3.76 -10.47
CA VAL A 65 -4.78 -2.96 -11.67
C VAL A 65 -6.12 -3.30 -12.30
N PHE A 66 -6.36 -4.58 -12.55
CA PHE A 66 -7.56 -5.05 -13.24
C PHE A 66 -8.59 -5.61 -12.27
N LEU A 67 -9.86 -5.23 -12.47
CA LEU A 67 -10.97 -5.66 -11.63
C LEU A 67 -11.26 -7.14 -11.83
N CYS A 68 -11.17 -7.92 -10.75
CA CYS A 68 -11.55 -9.35 -10.71
C CYS A 68 -11.08 -10.14 -11.96
N PRO A 69 -9.79 -10.10 -12.32
CA PRO A 69 -9.33 -10.82 -13.50
C PRO A 69 -9.58 -12.31 -13.33
N GLU A 70 -10.07 -12.98 -14.40
CA GLU A 70 -10.18 -14.44 -14.42
C GLU A 70 -8.78 -15.06 -14.51
N GLY A 71 -8.45 -15.96 -13.57
CA GLY A 71 -7.21 -16.73 -13.53
C GLY A 71 -6.34 -16.48 -12.31
N ASP A 72 -5.39 -17.40 -12.08
CA ASP A 72 -4.56 -17.48 -10.86
C ASP A 72 -3.26 -16.67 -10.93
N HIS A 73 -2.99 -15.98 -12.05
CA HIS A 73 -1.68 -15.37 -12.33
C HIS A 73 -1.65 -13.84 -12.19
N TYR A 74 -2.77 -13.21 -11.84
CA TYR A 74 -2.80 -11.76 -11.63
C TYR A 74 -2.32 -11.38 -10.23
N ARG A 75 -1.69 -10.22 -10.14
CA ARG A 75 -1.18 -9.70 -8.87
C ARG A 75 -2.31 -9.20 -7.97
N THR A 76 -2.22 -9.57 -6.71
CA THR A 76 -3.00 -8.97 -5.63
C THR A 76 -2.17 -7.90 -4.94
N ARG A 77 -2.80 -7.04 -4.11
CA ARG A 77 -2.07 -6.06 -3.31
C ARG A 77 -1.09 -6.71 -2.34
N LEU A 78 -1.36 -7.92 -1.86
CA LEU A 78 -0.43 -8.64 -1.01
C LEU A 78 0.86 -9.01 -1.76
N THR A 79 0.75 -9.52 -2.99
CA THR A 79 1.94 -9.87 -3.77
C THR A 79 2.72 -8.62 -4.17
N HIS A 80 2.05 -7.52 -4.54
CA HIS A 80 2.68 -6.23 -4.76
C HIS A 80 3.44 -5.74 -3.51
N THR A 81 2.81 -5.78 -2.34
CA THR A 81 3.42 -5.40 -1.05
C THR A 81 4.72 -6.18 -0.77
N LEU A 82 4.72 -7.49 -1.04
CA LEU A 82 5.92 -8.33 -0.90
C LEU A 82 7.02 -7.94 -1.91
N GLU A 83 6.65 -7.64 -3.14
CA GLU A 83 7.60 -7.21 -4.18
C GLU A 83 8.21 -5.84 -3.85
N VAL A 84 7.40 -4.87 -3.38
CA VAL A 84 7.89 -3.58 -2.86
C VAL A 84 8.89 -3.78 -1.71
N SER A 85 8.55 -4.64 -0.75
CA SER A 85 9.44 -4.97 0.37
C SER A 85 10.76 -5.57 -0.10
N ARG A 86 10.76 -6.45 -1.11
CA ARG A 86 11.98 -7.04 -1.67
C ARG A 86 12.88 -6.01 -2.36
N ILE A 87 12.29 -5.10 -3.14
CA ILE A 87 13.03 -4.01 -3.79
C ILE A 87 13.60 -3.06 -2.72
N ALA A 88 12.78 -2.64 -1.76
CA ALA A 88 13.20 -1.76 -0.66
C ALA A 88 14.34 -2.37 0.16
N GLY A 89 14.21 -3.67 0.53
CA GLY A 89 15.26 -4.39 1.24
C GLY A 89 16.57 -4.49 0.44
N THR A 90 16.52 -4.57 -0.89
CA THR A 90 17.71 -4.56 -1.74
C THR A 90 18.40 -3.19 -1.70
N ILE A 91 17.62 -2.11 -1.83
CA ILE A 91 18.13 -0.73 -1.81
C ILE A 91 18.70 -0.39 -0.43
N THR A 92 17.95 -0.66 0.65
CA THR A 92 18.36 -0.35 2.02
C THR A 92 19.60 -1.12 2.45
N ARG A 93 19.67 -2.41 2.14
CA ARG A 93 20.86 -3.23 2.41
C ARG A 93 22.10 -2.68 1.71
N ALA A 94 21.99 -2.31 0.43
CA ALA A 94 23.08 -1.77 -0.34
C ALA A 94 23.56 -0.38 0.15
N LEU A 95 22.66 0.40 0.75
CA LEU A 95 22.95 1.71 1.33
C LEU A 95 23.35 1.65 2.81
N GLY A 96 23.29 0.49 3.45
CA GLY A 96 23.55 0.31 4.88
C GLY A 96 22.45 0.91 5.76
N LEU A 97 21.22 0.99 5.28
CA LEU A 97 20.06 1.50 6.02
C LEU A 97 19.37 0.39 6.84
N ASN A 98 18.39 0.76 7.66
CA ASN A 98 17.65 -0.18 8.49
C ASN A 98 16.61 -0.96 7.66
N GLU A 99 16.92 -2.24 7.40
CA GLU A 99 16.07 -3.11 6.59
C GLU A 99 14.72 -3.41 7.29
N ASP A 100 14.72 -3.56 8.62
CA ASP A 100 13.51 -3.85 9.39
C ASP A 100 12.52 -2.67 9.34
N LEU A 101 13.02 -1.42 9.39
CA LEU A 101 12.17 -0.25 9.21
C LEU A 101 11.57 -0.19 7.81
N ALA A 102 12.38 -0.43 6.78
CA ALA A 102 11.89 -0.43 5.41
C ALA A 102 10.86 -1.54 5.17
N GLU A 103 11.08 -2.74 5.73
CA GLU A 103 10.11 -3.83 5.66
C GLU A 103 8.80 -3.48 6.37
N ALA A 104 8.86 -2.92 7.58
CA ALA A 104 7.66 -2.50 8.31
C ALA A 104 6.83 -1.46 7.52
N ILE A 105 7.49 -0.46 6.92
CA ILE A 105 6.83 0.55 6.09
C ILE A 105 6.21 -0.11 4.85
N ALA A 106 6.97 -0.96 4.15
CA ALA A 106 6.50 -1.66 2.95
C ALA A 106 5.28 -2.55 3.25
N MET A 107 5.30 -3.31 4.35
CA MET A 107 4.16 -4.15 4.74
C MET A 107 2.91 -3.34 5.10
N GLY A 108 3.09 -2.09 5.54
CA GLY A 108 1.98 -1.23 5.98
C GLY A 108 1.44 -0.25 4.93
N HIS A 109 2.17 -0.01 3.82
CA HIS A 109 1.88 1.12 2.94
C HIS A 109 0.49 1.08 2.29
N ASP A 110 0.01 -0.11 1.88
CA ASP A 110 -1.21 -0.33 1.10
C ASP A 110 -2.44 -0.76 1.93
N LEU A 111 -2.36 -0.79 3.26
CA LEU A 111 -3.44 -1.27 4.13
C LEU A 111 -4.76 -0.50 3.98
N GLY A 112 -4.68 0.76 3.59
CA GLY A 112 -5.82 1.67 3.43
C GLY A 112 -6.42 1.70 2.03
N HIS A 113 -5.95 0.90 1.10
CA HIS A 113 -6.57 0.83 -0.22
C HIS A 113 -8.01 0.36 -0.16
N THR A 114 -8.85 0.97 -0.99
CA THR A 114 -10.25 0.64 -1.15
C THR A 114 -10.43 -0.63 -1.99
N PRO A 115 -11.60 -1.30 -1.94
CA PRO A 115 -11.96 -2.27 -2.98
C PRO A 115 -11.92 -1.60 -4.35
N PHE A 116 -11.51 -2.35 -5.37
CA PHE A 116 -11.35 -1.88 -6.75
C PHE A 116 -10.34 -0.73 -6.95
N GLY A 117 -9.36 -0.61 -6.05
CA GLY A 117 -8.25 0.31 -6.18
C GLY A 117 -8.66 1.77 -6.37
N HIS A 118 -8.14 2.44 -7.40
CA HIS A 118 -8.42 3.85 -7.67
C HIS A 118 -9.90 4.16 -7.98
N ALA A 119 -10.65 3.20 -8.53
CA ALA A 119 -12.10 3.37 -8.75
C ALA A 119 -12.84 3.58 -7.42
N GLY A 120 -12.46 2.83 -6.40
CA GLY A 120 -13.01 3.00 -5.05
C GLY A 120 -12.59 4.31 -4.39
N GLU A 121 -11.33 4.76 -4.56
CA GLU A 121 -10.87 6.06 -4.05
C GLU A 121 -11.65 7.22 -4.65
N ASP A 122 -11.91 7.18 -5.97
CA ASP A 122 -12.69 8.20 -6.67
C ASP A 122 -14.10 8.30 -6.09
N VAL A 123 -14.77 7.15 -5.88
CA VAL A 123 -16.12 7.13 -5.33
C VAL A 123 -16.18 7.63 -3.91
N LEU A 124 -15.27 7.17 -3.05
CA LEU A 124 -15.24 7.61 -1.66
C LEU A 124 -14.89 9.10 -1.55
N SER A 125 -14.03 9.62 -2.46
CA SER A 125 -13.77 11.06 -2.55
C SER A 125 -15.03 11.85 -2.89
N GLN A 126 -15.83 11.37 -3.85
CA GLN A 126 -17.11 12.01 -4.23
C GLN A 126 -18.13 11.95 -3.10
N CYS A 127 -18.26 10.81 -2.44
CA CYS A 127 -19.19 10.62 -1.32
C CYS A 127 -18.83 11.49 -0.11
N LEU A 128 -17.54 11.66 0.18
CA LEU A 128 -17.07 12.51 1.29
C LEU A 128 -17.01 13.99 0.95
N GLY A 129 -17.16 14.39 -0.33
CA GLY A 129 -16.96 15.77 -0.78
C GLY A 129 -15.55 16.31 -0.58
N LYS A 130 -14.55 15.45 -0.36
CA LYS A 130 -13.14 15.76 -0.18
C LYS A 130 -12.27 14.60 -0.67
N PRO A 131 -10.99 14.85 -1.04
CA PRO A 131 -10.11 13.78 -1.49
C PRO A 131 -9.99 12.66 -0.46
N PHE A 132 -10.19 11.43 -0.89
CA PHE A 132 -9.81 10.21 -0.19
C PHE A 132 -8.45 9.77 -0.74
N ARG A 133 -7.50 9.51 0.15
CA ARG A 133 -6.15 9.08 -0.22
C ARG A 133 -5.80 7.82 0.55
N HIS A 134 -5.41 6.76 -0.15
CA HIS A 134 -5.10 5.47 0.49
C HIS A 134 -3.94 5.54 1.49
N ASN A 135 -2.95 6.40 1.28
CA ASN A 135 -1.85 6.57 2.23
C ASN A 135 -2.32 7.19 3.57
N GLU A 136 -3.22 8.18 3.52
CA GLU A 136 -3.86 8.74 4.71
C GLU A 136 -4.76 7.69 5.38
N GLN A 137 -5.45 6.90 4.59
CA GLN A 137 -6.27 5.80 5.08
C GLN A 137 -5.41 4.67 5.65
N SER A 138 -4.24 4.34 5.07
CA SER A 138 -3.31 3.37 5.62
C SER A 138 -2.82 3.79 7.01
N LEU A 139 -2.47 5.07 7.17
CA LEU A 139 -2.14 5.62 8.47
C LEU A 139 -3.32 5.51 9.45
N ARG A 140 -4.54 5.82 9.01
CA ARG A 140 -5.74 5.72 9.85
C ARG A 140 -6.04 4.27 10.26
N VAL A 141 -5.82 3.30 9.36
CA VAL A 141 -5.96 1.87 9.66
C VAL A 141 -5.02 1.47 10.80
N VAL A 142 -3.75 1.84 10.73
CA VAL A 142 -2.76 1.44 11.74
C VAL A 142 -2.87 2.24 13.05
N ASP A 143 -3.38 3.46 13.00
CA ASP A 143 -3.51 4.32 14.18
C ASP A 143 -4.81 4.11 14.94
N ILE A 144 -5.91 3.77 14.23
CA ILE A 144 -7.26 3.82 14.79
C ILE A 144 -8.02 2.51 14.52
N LEU A 145 -8.17 2.07 13.25
CA LEU A 145 -9.20 1.11 12.88
C LEU A 145 -8.90 -0.34 13.29
N GLU A 146 -7.64 -0.73 13.33
CA GLU A 146 -7.25 -2.09 13.75
C GLU A 146 -7.46 -2.29 15.26
N LYS A 147 -7.54 -3.56 15.67
CA LYS A 147 -7.73 -3.97 17.08
C LYS A 147 -8.92 -3.27 17.73
N ASP A 148 -10.06 -3.32 17.06
CA ASP A 148 -11.33 -2.84 17.57
C ASP A 148 -11.27 -1.36 18.04
N GLY A 149 -10.71 -0.51 17.18
CA GLY A 149 -10.59 0.92 17.40
C GLY A 149 -9.35 1.38 18.17
N GLN A 150 -8.44 0.45 18.52
CA GLN A 150 -7.24 0.80 19.29
C GLN A 150 -6.01 1.07 18.43
N GLY A 151 -6.03 0.66 17.15
CA GLY A 151 -4.90 0.72 16.25
C GLY A 151 -3.75 -0.22 16.63
N LEU A 152 -2.72 -0.26 15.80
CA LEU A 152 -1.57 -1.13 15.98
C LEU A 152 -0.50 -0.55 16.91
N ASN A 153 -0.56 0.74 17.20
CA ASN A 153 0.41 1.46 18.01
C ASN A 153 1.86 1.29 17.49
N LEU A 154 2.06 1.63 16.20
CA LEU A 154 3.35 1.54 15.54
C LEU A 154 4.27 2.70 15.93
N THR A 155 5.57 2.56 15.66
CA THR A 155 6.56 3.62 15.84
C THR A 155 6.29 4.79 14.89
N TYR A 156 6.80 5.97 15.28
CA TYR A 156 6.66 7.20 14.49
C TYR A 156 7.21 7.03 13.08
N GLU A 157 8.38 6.43 12.94
CA GLU A 157 9.10 6.26 11.67
C GLU A 157 8.30 5.37 10.70
N VAL A 158 7.73 4.27 11.19
CA VAL A 158 6.86 3.38 10.38
C VAL A 158 5.60 4.12 9.94
N ARG A 159 4.93 4.82 10.86
CA ARG A 159 3.71 5.58 10.56
C ARG A 159 3.93 6.67 9.52
N MET A 160 5.02 7.44 9.66
CA MET A 160 5.36 8.51 8.72
C MET A 160 5.87 7.95 7.39
N GLY A 161 6.54 6.81 7.41
CA GLY A 161 6.90 6.09 6.20
C GLY A 161 5.67 5.61 5.42
N ILE A 162 4.67 5.03 6.11
CA ILE A 162 3.37 4.65 5.53
C ILE A 162 2.67 5.86 4.92
N LEU A 163 2.58 6.98 5.64
CA LEU A 163 1.96 8.20 5.11
C LEU A 163 2.69 8.73 3.89
N GLY A 164 4.02 8.65 3.90
CA GLY A 164 4.89 9.27 2.91
C GLY A 164 5.23 8.41 1.69
N HIS A 165 4.73 7.15 1.60
CA HIS A 165 5.07 6.31 0.45
C HIS A 165 4.53 6.89 -0.87
N THR A 166 3.48 7.72 -0.81
CA THR A 166 2.93 8.47 -1.94
C THR A 166 2.41 9.84 -1.50
N GLY A 167 1.86 10.63 -2.43
CA GLY A 167 1.29 11.95 -2.13
C GLY A 167 2.33 13.03 -1.85
N ASP A 168 1.90 14.10 -1.16
CA ASP A 168 2.68 15.33 -1.00
C ASP A 168 3.67 15.27 0.18
N TYR A 169 3.41 14.42 1.18
CA TYR A 169 4.32 14.25 2.31
C TYR A 169 5.56 13.44 1.89
N TRP A 170 6.75 14.01 2.16
CA TRP A 170 8.02 13.34 1.87
C TRP A 170 8.56 12.68 3.14
N PRO A 171 8.93 11.38 3.11
CA PRO A 171 9.45 10.69 4.29
C PRO A 171 10.74 11.32 4.82
N GLU A 172 10.81 11.50 6.14
CA GLU A 172 11.99 12.04 6.82
C GLU A 172 13.15 11.03 6.81
N THR A 173 12.84 9.73 6.94
CA THR A 173 13.85 8.66 6.97
C THR A 173 14.24 8.22 5.56
N LEU A 174 15.50 7.83 5.38
CA LEU A 174 15.97 7.28 4.11
C LEU A 174 15.29 5.95 3.78
N GLU A 175 14.94 5.16 4.79
CA GLU A 175 14.16 3.93 4.65
C GLU A 175 12.77 4.20 4.06
N GLY A 176 12.07 5.21 4.57
CA GLY A 176 10.80 5.65 4.01
C GLY A 176 10.91 6.14 2.57
N GLN A 177 11.99 6.87 2.24
CA GLN A 177 12.28 7.28 0.87
C GLN A 177 12.58 6.08 -0.04
N ALA A 178 13.29 5.06 0.49
CA ALA A 178 13.57 3.83 -0.24
C ALA A 178 12.28 3.06 -0.55
N VAL A 179 11.35 2.95 0.41
CA VAL A 179 10.05 2.32 0.16
C VAL A 179 9.24 3.09 -0.87
N ARG A 180 9.15 4.42 -0.76
CA ARG A 180 8.46 5.26 -1.76
C ARG A 180 9.02 5.05 -3.17
N ARG A 181 10.33 4.95 -3.31
CA ARG A 181 10.97 4.70 -4.61
C ARG A 181 10.71 3.26 -5.07
N SER A 182 10.74 2.31 -4.17
CA SER A 182 10.50 0.89 -4.46
C SER A 182 9.07 0.63 -4.91
N ASP A 183 8.09 1.29 -4.30
CA ASP A 183 6.70 1.25 -4.74
C ASP A 183 6.54 1.78 -6.17
N GLN A 184 7.16 2.91 -6.50
CA GLN A 184 7.15 3.46 -7.87
C GLN A 184 7.78 2.51 -8.89
N ILE A 185 8.88 1.85 -8.54
CA ILE A 185 9.56 0.85 -9.38
C ILE A 185 8.67 -0.38 -9.58
N ALA A 186 8.13 -0.91 -8.50
CA ALA A 186 7.27 -2.10 -8.52
C ALA A 186 6.00 -1.83 -9.34
N TYR A 187 5.26 -0.80 -8.98
CA TYR A 187 3.98 -0.44 -9.59
C TYR A 187 4.05 -0.37 -11.12
N VAL A 188 4.96 0.44 -11.68
CA VAL A 188 5.03 0.63 -13.14
C VAL A 188 5.40 -0.67 -13.85
N ASN A 189 6.36 -1.42 -13.33
CA ASN A 189 6.83 -2.64 -13.98
C ASN A 189 5.81 -3.78 -13.91
N HIS A 190 5.10 -3.88 -12.78
CA HIS A 190 4.07 -4.91 -12.59
C HIS A 190 2.85 -4.65 -13.45
N ASP A 191 2.44 -3.39 -13.57
CA ASP A 191 1.29 -2.99 -14.37
C ASP A 191 1.53 -3.21 -15.88
N ILE A 192 2.78 -3.05 -16.35
CA ILE A 192 3.16 -3.41 -17.72
C ILE A 192 2.99 -4.92 -17.94
N ASP A 193 3.51 -5.73 -17.03
CA ASP A 193 3.45 -7.19 -17.10
C ASP A 193 2.01 -7.69 -17.15
N ASP A 194 1.16 -7.12 -16.28
CA ASP A 194 -0.26 -7.44 -16.23
C ASP A 194 -1.02 -6.93 -17.48
N ALA A 195 -0.65 -5.75 -18.02
CA ALA A 195 -1.24 -5.22 -19.24
C ALA A 195 -0.87 -6.05 -20.49
N ILE A 196 0.37 -6.54 -20.58
CA ILE A 196 0.80 -7.47 -21.64
C ILE A 196 0.03 -8.79 -21.53
N ARG A 197 -0.10 -9.32 -20.32
CA ARG A 197 -0.86 -10.56 -20.06
C ARG A 197 -2.34 -10.43 -20.40
N ALA A 198 -2.92 -9.25 -20.17
CA ALA A 198 -4.28 -8.93 -20.54
C ALA A 198 -4.47 -8.63 -22.04
N GLY A 199 -3.39 -8.64 -22.84
CA GLY A 199 -3.44 -8.32 -24.28
C GLY A 199 -3.72 -6.85 -24.59
N ILE A 200 -3.52 -5.95 -23.62
CA ILE A 200 -3.72 -4.50 -23.76
C ILE A 200 -2.45 -3.84 -24.36
N LEU A 201 -1.28 -4.37 -24.03
CA LEU A 201 0.03 -3.94 -24.53
C LEU A 201 0.83 -5.12 -25.05
N THR A 202 1.84 -4.78 -25.83
CA THR A 202 2.98 -5.65 -26.17
C THR A 202 4.27 -4.95 -25.71
N ASP A 203 5.39 -5.67 -25.60
CA ASP A 203 6.69 -5.07 -25.27
C ASP A 203 7.11 -4.00 -26.28
N ASP A 204 6.72 -4.16 -27.56
CA ASP A 204 7.05 -3.25 -28.66
C ASP A 204 6.24 -1.92 -28.61
N ASP A 205 5.17 -1.84 -27.82
CA ASP A 205 4.38 -0.62 -27.67
C ASP A 205 5.06 0.43 -26.77
N ILE A 206 6.02 0.00 -25.96
CA ILE A 206 6.75 0.92 -25.07
C ILE A 206 7.73 1.76 -25.90
N PRO A 207 7.69 3.10 -25.83
CA PRO A 207 8.58 3.96 -26.63
C PRO A 207 10.05 3.62 -26.49
N ILE A 208 10.75 3.57 -27.62
CA ILE A 208 12.17 3.17 -27.70
C ILE A 208 13.06 4.05 -26.81
N ASP A 209 12.80 5.35 -26.74
CA ASP A 209 13.55 6.29 -25.91
C ASP A 209 13.50 5.93 -24.41
N ILE A 210 12.42 5.28 -23.96
CA ILE A 210 12.25 4.82 -22.60
C ILE A 210 12.98 3.48 -22.41
N THR A 211 12.80 2.55 -23.34
CA THR A 211 13.41 1.21 -23.22
C THR A 211 14.93 1.24 -23.38
N ASP A 212 15.48 2.17 -24.16
CA ASP A 212 16.94 2.37 -24.28
C ASP A 212 17.57 2.82 -22.96
N VAL A 213 16.83 3.57 -22.13
CA VAL A 213 17.31 4.02 -20.81
C VAL A 213 17.04 3.00 -19.71
N LEU A 214 15.82 2.45 -19.66
CA LEU A 214 15.38 1.60 -18.55
C LEU A 214 15.63 0.11 -18.78
N GLY A 215 15.73 -0.33 -20.04
CA GLY A 215 15.84 -1.73 -20.46
C GLY A 215 14.58 -2.25 -21.15
N HIS A 216 14.77 -3.25 -22.01
CA HIS A 216 13.73 -3.80 -22.88
C HIS A 216 12.86 -4.87 -22.21
N SER A 217 13.34 -5.52 -21.15
CA SER A 217 12.58 -6.54 -20.42
C SER A 217 12.16 -6.06 -19.03
N HIS A 218 11.14 -6.68 -18.47
CA HIS A 218 10.75 -6.48 -17.06
C HIS A 218 11.94 -6.57 -16.09
N ARG A 219 12.78 -7.61 -16.28
CA ARG A 219 13.97 -7.83 -15.47
C ARG A 219 14.98 -6.69 -15.61
N ASP A 220 15.24 -6.25 -16.84
CA ASP A 220 16.24 -5.21 -17.11
C ASP A 220 15.77 -3.88 -16.54
N ARG A 221 14.50 -3.53 -16.72
CA ARG A 221 13.90 -2.31 -16.14
C ARG A 221 14.05 -2.25 -14.62
N ILE A 222 13.67 -3.31 -13.91
CA ILE A 222 13.82 -3.35 -12.45
C ILE A 222 15.29 -3.24 -12.04
N ASN A 223 16.17 -4.01 -12.71
CA ASN A 223 17.59 -3.99 -12.40
C ASN A 223 18.22 -2.60 -12.62
N THR A 224 17.91 -1.95 -13.73
CA THR A 224 18.39 -0.59 -14.03
C THR A 224 17.94 0.40 -12.96
N LEU A 225 16.64 0.40 -12.63
CA LEU A 225 16.07 1.31 -11.64
C LEU A 225 16.66 1.10 -10.24
N VAL A 226 16.80 -0.15 -9.80
CA VAL A 226 17.38 -0.48 -8.48
C VAL A 226 18.86 -0.13 -8.42
N CYS A 227 19.64 -0.50 -9.44
CA CYS A 227 21.07 -0.20 -9.49
C CYS A 227 21.33 1.32 -9.55
N ASP A 228 20.52 2.04 -10.33
CA ASP A 228 20.64 3.50 -10.43
C ASP A 228 20.25 4.19 -9.11
N ALA A 229 19.17 3.75 -8.48
CA ALA A 229 18.77 4.24 -7.15
C ALA A 229 19.89 4.07 -6.13
N ILE A 230 20.52 2.89 -6.05
CA ILE A 230 21.61 2.61 -5.12
C ILE A 230 22.82 3.50 -5.42
N ARG A 231 23.25 3.57 -6.68
CA ARG A 231 24.45 4.34 -7.08
C ARG A 231 24.25 5.82 -6.81
N THR A 232 23.15 6.39 -7.29
CA THR A 232 22.88 7.83 -7.17
C THR A 232 22.66 8.25 -5.71
N SER A 233 21.97 7.42 -4.92
CA SER A 233 21.71 7.74 -3.51
C SER A 233 22.96 7.82 -2.65
N ARG A 234 24.00 7.05 -2.96
CA ARG A 234 25.30 7.11 -2.26
C ARG A 234 25.98 8.45 -2.39
N GLU A 235 25.76 9.16 -3.50
CA GLU A 235 26.39 10.45 -3.78
C GLU A 235 25.65 11.62 -3.09
N PHE A 236 24.33 11.52 -2.95
CA PHE A 236 23.49 12.66 -2.55
C PHE A 236 22.94 12.60 -1.10
N GLY A 237 23.17 11.52 -0.36
CA GLY A 237 22.64 11.36 1.01
C GLY A 237 21.10 11.36 1.11
N LYS A 238 20.42 11.06 0.00
CA LYS A 238 18.96 10.90 -0.13
C LYS A 238 18.66 9.79 -1.14
N VAL A 239 17.51 9.14 -1.01
CA VAL A 239 17.16 8.10 -1.99
C VAL A 239 16.54 8.72 -3.24
N CYS A 240 17.29 8.65 -4.34
CA CYS A 240 16.93 9.26 -5.62
C CYS A 240 17.45 8.45 -6.81
N LEU A 241 16.92 8.76 -7.99
CA LEU A 241 17.42 8.30 -9.28
C LEU A 241 18.27 9.41 -9.94
N SER A 242 19.11 9.02 -10.88
CA SER A 242 19.78 9.97 -11.77
C SER A 242 18.74 10.71 -12.64
N PRO A 243 19.03 11.93 -13.09
CA PRO A 243 18.06 12.74 -13.83
C PRO A 243 17.48 12.04 -15.08
N ASP A 244 18.29 11.30 -15.80
CA ASP A 244 17.86 10.62 -17.03
C ASP A 244 16.95 9.43 -16.72
N VAL A 245 17.30 8.63 -15.71
CA VAL A 245 16.49 7.48 -15.27
C VAL A 245 15.18 7.93 -14.62
N ASP A 246 15.20 9.02 -13.81
CA ASP A 246 13.98 9.57 -13.20
C ASP A 246 13.03 10.15 -14.26
N ARG A 247 13.58 10.81 -15.32
CA ARG A 247 12.80 11.29 -16.45
C ARG A 247 12.16 10.12 -17.20
N ALA A 248 12.92 9.10 -17.58
CA ALA A 248 12.41 7.94 -18.29
C ALA A 248 11.34 7.18 -17.48
N LEU A 249 11.50 7.07 -16.16
CA LEU A 249 10.47 6.48 -15.29
C LEU A 249 9.18 7.31 -15.27
N LYS A 250 9.28 8.65 -15.25
CA LYS A 250 8.10 9.53 -15.32
C LYS A 250 7.40 9.42 -16.67
N GLU A 251 8.15 9.35 -17.76
CA GLU A 251 7.62 9.17 -19.11
C GLU A 251 6.93 7.80 -19.24
N LEU A 252 7.52 6.74 -18.71
CA LEU A 252 6.91 5.42 -18.67
C LEU A 252 5.59 5.42 -17.88
N ARG A 253 5.53 6.11 -16.73
CA ARG A 253 4.28 6.27 -15.97
C ARG A 253 3.21 7.02 -16.78
N SER A 254 3.60 8.07 -17.49
CA SER A 254 2.68 8.84 -18.34
C SER A 254 2.16 8.00 -19.51
N PHE A 255 3.02 7.18 -20.10
CA PHE A 255 2.66 6.21 -21.12
C PHE A 255 1.63 5.19 -20.60
N MET A 256 1.86 4.60 -19.44
CA MET A 256 0.94 3.67 -18.79
C MET A 256 -0.39 4.33 -18.46
N PHE A 257 -0.37 5.58 -17.98
CA PHE A 257 -1.59 6.31 -17.68
C PHE A 257 -2.47 6.49 -18.91
N THR A 258 -1.87 6.77 -20.05
CA THR A 258 -2.60 7.03 -21.30
C THR A 258 -3.10 5.73 -21.95
N ASN A 259 -2.26 4.69 -21.99
CA ASN A 259 -2.52 3.51 -22.81
C ASN A 259 -3.16 2.35 -22.04
N VAL A 260 -2.97 2.27 -20.72
CA VAL A 260 -3.50 1.20 -19.88
C VAL A 260 -4.65 1.68 -19.01
N TYR A 261 -4.41 2.66 -18.13
CA TYR A 261 -5.41 3.06 -17.14
C TYR A 261 -6.60 3.83 -17.72
N ARG A 262 -6.47 4.37 -18.96
CA ARG A 262 -7.59 4.98 -19.69
C ARG A 262 -8.20 4.08 -20.75
N ASN A 263 -7.80 2.82 -20.82
CA ASN A 263 -8.33 1.89 -21.81
C ASN A 263 -9.85 1.68 -21.62
N PRO A 264 -10.68 1.82 -22.68
CA PRO A 264 -12.13 1.69 -22.58
C PRO A 264 -12.62 0.33 -22.08
N VAL A 265 -11.87 -0.75 -22.35
CA VAL A 265 -12.23 -2.11 -21.90
C VAL A 265 -12.13 -2.21 -20.37
N ALA A 266 -11.03 -1.71 -19.78
CA ALA A 266 -10.87 -1.65 -18.33
C ALA A 266 -11.90 -0.72 -17.68
N LYS A 267 -12.28 0.39 -18.33
CA LYS A 267 -13.23 1.38 -17.79
C LYS A 267 -14.68 0.91 -17.73
N GLY A 268 -15.09 -0.03 -18.56
CA GLY A 268 -16.46 -0.54 -18.53
C GLY A 268 -16.82 -1.19 -17.20
N GLU A 269 -15.91 -2.01 -16.66
CA GLU A 269 -16.09 -2.67 -15.36
C GLU A 269 -15.87 -1.71 -14.18
N GLU A 270 -14.94 -0.73 -14.32
CA GLU A 270 -14.77 0.31 -13.31
C GLU A 270 -16.04 1.12 -13.05
N SER A 271 -16.80 1.46 -14.10
CA SER A 271 -18.07 2.18 -13.96
C SER A 271 -19.07 1.41 -13.11
N LYS A 272 -19.17 0.09 -13.34
CA LYS A 272 -20.06 -0.77 -12.55
C LYS A 272 -19.60 -0.85 -11.08
N ALA A 273 -18.30 -0.97 -10.84
CA ALA A 273 -17.73 -0.98 -9.49
C ALA A 273 -18.00 0.34 -8.77
N LYS A 274 -17.85 1.48 -9.47
CA LYS A 274 -18.14 2.80 -8.91
C LYS A 274 -19.61 2.95 -8.52
N ASP A 275 -20.53 2.57 -9.41
CA ASP A 275 -21.97 2.62 -9.13
C ASP A 275 -22.34 1.72 -7.94
N MET A 276 -21.75 0.53 -7.86
CA MET A 276 -21.96 -0.41 -6.78
C MET A 276 -21.50 0.15 -5.43
N LEU A 277 -20.27 0.69 -5.35
CA LEU A 277 -19.74 1.26 -4.11
C LEU A 277 -20.51 2.50 -3.67
N LYS A 278 -20.95 3.35 -4.62
CA LYS A 278 -21.79 4.51 -4.31
C LYS A 278 -23.12 4.09 -3.67
N ARG A 279 -23.78 3.09 -4.23
CA ARG A 279 -25.03 2.56 -3.66
C ARG A 279 -24.83 1.94 -2.28
N LEU A 280 -23.72 1.22 -2.07
CA LEU A 280 -23.38 0.71 -0.75
C LEU A 280 -23.18 1.85 0.26
N PHE A 281 -22.49 2.92 -0.13
CA PHE A 281 -22.29 4.09 0.72
C PHE A 281 -23.64 4.74 1.08
N GLU A 282 -24.48 5.03 0.09
CA GLU A 282 -25.82 5.61 0.30
C GLU A 282 -26.69 4.74 1.21
N TYR A 283 -26.62 3.41 1.03
CA TYR A 283 -27.35 2.47 1.88
C TYR A 283 -26.91 2.54 3.35
N TYR A 284 -25.60 2.49 3.64
CA TYR A 284 -25.13 2.52 5.01
C TYR A 284 -25.27 3.91 5.67
N ILE A 285 -25.33 4.99 4.89
CA ILE A 285 -25.74 6.30 5.40
C ILE A 285 -27.20 6.29 5.83
N ALA A 286 -28.07 5.66 5.07
CA ALA A 286 -29.50 5.58 5.39
C ALA A 286 -29.83 4.54 6.48
N HIS A 287 -28.96 3.53 6.66
CA HIS A 287 -29.12 2.40 7.57
C HIS A 287 -27.89 2.16 8.44
N PRO A 288 -27.53 3.10 9.34
CA PRO A 288 -26.33 2.97 10.17
C PRO A 288 -26.34 1.74 11.11
N GLU A 289 -27.55 1.26 11.45
CA GLU A 289 -27.74 0.03 12.23
C GLU A 289 -27.28 -1.24 11.49
N ALA A 290 -27.14 -1.18 10.17
CA ALA A 290 -26.61 -2.28 9.35
C ALA A 290 -25.07 -2.35 9.34
N LEU A 291 -24.37 -1.34 9.89
CA LEU A 291 -22.94 -1.42 10.07
C LEU A 291 -22.57 -2.48 11.11
N PRO A 292 -21.44 -3.20 10.94
CA PRO A 292 -20.96 -4.16 11.94
C PRO A 292 -20.77 -3.52 13.31
N GLU A 293 -20.93 -4.33 14.37
CA GLU A 293 -20.81 -3.88 15.77
C GLU A 293 -19.47 -3.16 16.04
N ASP A 294 -18.38 -3.59 15.43
CA ASP A 294 -17.04 -2.99 15.56
C ASP A 294 -16.99 -1.51 15.08
N PHE A 295 -17.93 -1.09 14.22
CA PHE A 295 -18.02 0.27 13.68
C PHE A 295 -19.03 1.17 14.42
N GLN A 296 -19.92 0.61 15.20
CA GLN A 296 -20.96 1.40 15.93
C GLN A 296 -20.37 2.47 16.88
N PRO A 297 -19.31 2.17 17.66
CA PRO A 297 -18.70 3.20 18.51
C PRO A 297 -18.12 4.37 17.73
N GLN A 298 -17.60 4.13 16.53
CA GLN A 298 -16.94 5.15 15.69
C GLN A 298 -17.92 6.18 15.16
N LEU A 299 -19.21 5.85 15.03
CA LEU A 299 -20.25 6.80 14.63
C LEU A 299 -20.29 8.05 15.53
N SER A 300 -20.02 7.86 16.82
CA SER A 300 -20.04 8.94 17.80
C SER A 300 -18.78 9.82 17.77
N PHE A 301 -17.63 9.27 17.33
CA PHE A 301 -16.34 9.97 17.35
C PHE A 301 -15.99 10.60 16.00
N ASP A 302 -16.21 9.86 14.91
CA ASP A 302 -15.76 10.23 13.56
C ASP A 302 -16.92 10.77 12.69
N GLY A 303 -18.15 10.56 13.12
CA GLY A 303 -19.36 10.88 12.37
C GLY A 303 -19.71 9.82 11.31
N MET A 304 -20.94 9.92 10.82
CA MET A 304 -21.57 8.93 9.94
C MET A 304 -20.78 8.69 8.64
N GLU A 305 -20.54 9.77 7.90
CA GLU A 305 -19.91 9.67 6.56
C GLU A 305 -18.51 9.05 6.64
N ARG A 306 -17.74 9.45 7.66
CA ARG A 306 -16.38 8.91 7.84
C ARG A 306 -16.41 7.45 8.25
N THR A 307 -17.29 7.06 9.16
CA THR A 307 -17.41 5.66 9.61
C THR A 307 -17.86 4.75 8.46
N VAL A 308 -18.85 5.15 7.66
CA VAL A 308 -19.27 4.41 6.47
C VAL A 308 -18.13 4.30 5.45
N CYS A 309 -17.39 5.39 5.24
CA CYS A 309 -16.21 5.39 4.38
C CYS A 309 -15.16 4.39 4.85
N ASP A 310 -14.83 4.37 6.14
CA ASP A 310 -13.86 3.44 6.72
C ASP A 310 -14.28 1.98 6.55
N TYR A 311 -15.57 1.71 6.77
CA TYR A 311 -16.12 0.37 6.57
C TYR A 311 -15.99 -0.09 5.13
N ILE A 312 -16.41 0.74 4.15
CA ILE A 312 -16.32 0.40 2.72
C ILE A 312 -14.87 0.30 2.28
N ALA A 313 -13.99 1.22 2.69
CA ALA A 313 -12.56 1.15 2.37
C ALA A 313 -11.90 -0.12 2.90
N GLY A 314 -12.38 -0.63 4.04
CA GLY A 314 -11.91 -1.90 4.63
C GLY A 314 -12.41 -3.16 3.92
N MET A 315 -13.36 -3.10 2.99
CA MET A 315 -13.85 -4.26 2.27
C MET A 315 -12.81 -4.80 1.30
N THR A 316 -12.89 -6.10 1.02
CA THR A 316 -12.26 -6.69 -0.16
C THR A 316 -13.19 -6.56 -1.36
N ASP A 317 -12.67 -6.74 -2.58
CA ASP A 317 -13.47 -6.65 -3.80
C ASP A 317 -14.65 -7.66 -3.76
N ASN A 318 -14.36 -8.90 -3.41
CA ASN A 318 -15.37 -9.94 -3.30
C ASN A 318 -16.42 -9.64 -2.20
N TYR A 319 -15.98 -9.15 -1.06
CA TYR A 319 -16.88 -8.81 0.05
C TYR A 319 -17.82 -7.65 -0.34
N ALA A 320 -17.31 -6.65 -1.05
CA ALA A 320 -18.15 -5.56 -1.57
C ALA A 320 -19.21 -6.07 -2.54
N VAL A 321 -18.85 -6.99 -3.47
CA VAL A 321 -19.80 -7.64 -4.38
C VAL A 321 -20.85 -8.46 -3.63
N GLU A 322 -20.45 -9.24 -2.64
CA GLU A 322 -21.35 -10.04 -1.81
C GLU A 322 -22.33 -9.15 -1.05
N LYS A 323 -21.86 -8.09 -0.41
CA LYS A 323 -22.73 -7.12 0.30
C LYS A 323 -23.69 -6.42 -0.63
N PHE A 324 -23.25 -6.06 -1.82
CA PHE A 324 -24.14 -5.49 -2.81
C PHE A 324 -25.24 -6.48 -3.26
N ARG A 325 -24.88 -7.74 -3.49
CA ARG A 325 -25.86 -8.78 -3.83
C ARG A 325 -26.87 -9.01 -2.71
N GLU A 326 -26.40 -9.10 -1.48
CA GLU A 326 -27.22 -9.30 -0.28
C GLU A 326 -28.25 -8.18 -0.11
N ILE A 327 -27.87 -6.94 -0.36
CA ILE A 327 -28.71 -5.76 -0.12
C ILE A 327 -29.64 -5.45 -1.31
N PHE A 328 -29.14 -5.56 -2.54
CA PHE A 328 -29.82 -5.02 -3.72
C PHE A 328 -30.36 -6.07 -4.70
N ILE A 329 -29.97 -7.34 -4.56
CA ILE A 329 -30.42 -8.40 -5.45
C ILE A 329 -31.36 -9.34 -4.70
N PRO A 330 -32.61 -9.48 -5.12
CA PRO A 330 -33.54 -10.41 -4.47
C PRO A 330 -33.01 -11.85 -4.52
N MET A 331 -32.96 -12.50 -3.38
CA MET A 331 -32.63 -13.92 -3.31
C MET A 331 -33.89 -14.76 -3.61
N GLY A 332 -33.69 -15.87 -4.34
CA GLY A 332 -34.78 -16.84 -4.57
C GLY A 332 -35.25 -17.45 -3.24
N TRP A 333 -36.53 -17.79 -3.17
CA TRP A 333 -37.09 -18.45 -2.01
C TRP A 333 -36.36 -19.77 -1.73
N GLN A 334 -35.70 -19.85 -0.55
CA GLN A 334 -35.09 -21.08 -0.08
C GLN A 334 -36.09 -21.80 0.86
N VAL A 335 -36.58 -22.95 0.42
CA VAL A 335 -37.31 -23.85 1.31
C VAL A 335 -36.25 -24.52 2.19
N HIS A 336 -36.16 -24.16 3.46
CA HIS A 336 -35.40 -24.93 4.45
C HIS A 336 -36.19 -26.22 4.68
N GLY A 337 -35.73 -27.33 4.06
CA GLY A 337 -36.21 -28.67 4.34
C GLY A 337 -35.68 -29.23 5.63
#